data_585a49e2f6eadf09d41ef1daf2d1cc33
#
_entry.id   585a49e2f6eadf09d41ef1daf2d1cc33
#
_cell.length_a   1.000
_cell.length_b   1.000
_cell.length_c   1.000
_cell.angle_alpha   90.00
_cell.angle_beta   90.00
_cell.angle_gamma   90.00
#
_symmetry.space_group_name_H-M   'P 1'
#
loop_
_entity.id
_entity.type
_entity.pdbx_description
1 polymer ?
#
loop_
_entity_poly.entity_id
_entity_poly.type
_entity_poly.pdbx_seq_one_letter_code
_entity_poly.pdbx_strand_id
1 'polypeptide(L)'
;MKNLFLIIILSTITFSCKQKKETQKTSEKNNTAINDTLTNNLQLAFDKDAIIGFSVSVVDENGLIYDKGFGFTDIEQNKPYTSSTIQNIASISKTLIGISLFKAQELGKLNINDPINKYLPFKIINPNYPENPILIKHLAYHTSSIIDLDKIYAKSYVLKKSEHEENEGVFDYFNKPETKISLVEFIQNSLTENGKWYTKETFSNTKPGEKREYSNIAAALCAQIIESATGQNYQSFTKDYILNPLKMSSSGWSSKGIDTTKRSKLFANKEMMIADYSLITYADGGFITSSKDLGLFLSELIKGYKGKGTLLHQESYKKLFEKQKFTNTETDEEFGVFIEFRDEFLSIKDDMVGHNGSDPGVFTAMYFNLKTGIGKLVLVNTDTDFTDNVWPEIKDIWKSLSEYENLMNMEKASR
;
A
#
# COMPACT_ATOMS: atom_id res chain seq x y z
N MET A 1 6.72 -27.10 63.01
CA MET A 1 7.21 -27.23 61.62
C MET A 1 6.22 -26.77 60.56
N LYS A 2 4.90 -26.73 60.78
CA LYS A 2 3.92 -26.28 59.76
C LYS A 2 3.90 -24.77 59.50
N ASN A 3 4.28 -23.92 60.47
CA ASN A 3 4.22 -22.46 60.31
C ASN A 3 5.44 -21.83 59.62
N LEU A 4 6.57 -22.57 59.55
CA LEU A 4 7.77 -22.06 58.88
C LEU A 4 7.68 -22.16 57.35
N PHE A 5 6.95 -23.16 56.83
CA PHE A 5 6.74 -23.34 55.40
C PHE A 5 5.82 -22.27 54.78
N LEU A 6 4.84 -21.75 55.57
CA LEU A 6 3.89 -20.75 55.07
C LEU A 6 4.54 -19.36 54.86
N ILE A 7 5.53 -19.01 55.71
CA ILE A 7 6.25 -17.73 55.64
C ILE A 7 7.20 -17.68 54.42
N ILE A 8 7.83 -18.82 54.09
CA ILE A 8 8.75 -18.90 52.91
C ILE A 8 7.97 -18.78 51.61
N ILE A 9 6.77 -19.38 51.49
CA ILE A 9 5.94 -19.29 50.28
C ILE A 9 5.39 -17.86 50.09
N LEU A 10 5.02 -17.16 51.17
CA LEU A 10 4.52 -15.78 51.10
C LEU A 10 5.63 -14.79 50.70
N SER A 11 6.87 -14.99 51.17
CA SER A 11 8.02 -14.14 50.80
C SER A 11 8.45 -14.33 49.34
N THR A 12 8.37 -15.54 48.80
CA THR A 12 8.71 -15.80 47.37
C THR A 12 7.68 -15.22 46.40
N ILE A 13 6.38 -15.23 46.77
CA ILE A 13 5.32 -14.63 45.93
C ILE A 13 5.44 -13.10 45.88
N THR A 14 5.74 -12.45 47.02
CA THR A 14 5.90 -10.99 47.07
C THR A 14 7.16 -10.51 46.36
N PHE A 15 8.25 -11.29 46.40
CA PHE A 15 9.49 -10.98 45.67
C PHE A 15 9.31 -11.11 44.15
N SER A 16 8.65 -12.17 43.68
CA SER A 16 8.32 -12.37 42.29
C SER A 16 7.41 -11.28 41.69
N CYS A 17 6.39 -10.83 42.45
CA CYS A 17 5.52 -9.73 42.05
C CYS A 17 6.25 -8.37 41.98
N LYS A 18 7.18 -8.11 42.87
CA LYS A 18 7.96 -6.86 42.91
C LYS A 18 8.94 -6.81 41.72
N GLN A 19 9.64 -7.91 41.47
CA GLN A 19 10.57 -8.05 40.36
C GLN A 19 9.86 -7.92 39.02
N LYS A 20 8.67 -8.51 38.85
CA LYS A 20 7.85 -8.39 37.64
C LYS A 20 7.38 -6.95 37.41
N LYS A 21 7.00 -6.20 38.46
CA LYS A 21 6.63 -4.78 38.35
C LYS A 21 7.81 -3.88 38.03
N GLU A 22 9.00 -4.13 38.58
CA GLU A 22 10.20 -3.35 38.24
C GLU A 22 10.66 -3.59 36.81
N THR A 23 10.66 -4.83 36.35
CA THR A 23 10.98 -5.18 34.93
C THR A 23 10.00 -4.53 33.98
N GLN A 24 8.70 -4.56 34.28
CA GLN A 24 7.68 -3.93 33.44
C GLN A 24 7.84 -2.41 33.39
N LYS A 25 8.12 -1.75 34.53
CA LYS A 25 8.35 -0.30 34.59
C LYS A 25 9.61 0.13 33.88
N THR A 26 10.67 -0.68 33.90
CA THR A 26 11.91 -0.43 33.16
C THR A 26 11.68 -0.56 31.64
N SER A 27 10.94 -1.59 31.22
CA SER A 27 10.56 -1.80 29.83
C SER A 27 9.69 -0.66 29.28
N GLU A 28 8.68 -0.19 30.01
CA GLU A 28 7.86 0.95 29.62
C GLU A 28 8.68 2.23 29.48
N LYS A 29 9.62 2.48 30.38
CA LYS A 29 10.54 3.63 30.34
C LYS A 29 11.48 3.57 29.12
N ASN A 30 12.02 2.38 28.81
CA ASN A 30 12.88 2.19 27.65
C ASN A 30 12.11 2.39 26.33
N ASN A 31 10.90 1.85 26.22
CA ASN A 31 10.06 2.05 25.05
C ASN A 31 9.73 3.53 24.84
N THR A 32 9.46 4.29 25.90
CA THR A 32 9.24 5.74 25.82
C THR A 32 10.48 6.45 25.28
N ALA A 33 11.66 6.16 25.80
CA ALA A 33 12.92 6.78 25.34
C ALA A 33 13.23 6.45 23.85
N ILE A 34 12.96 5.22 23.42
CA ILE A 34 13.13 4.81 22.02
C ILE A 34 12.13 5.56 21.12
N ASN A 35 10.87 5.71 21.53
CA ASN A 35 9.85 6.47 20.80
C ASN A 35 10.19 7.97 20.70
N ASP A 36 10.71 8.55 21.79
CA ASP A 36 11.16 9.95 21.81
C ASP A 36 12.35 10.16 20.85
N THR A 37 13.28 9.22 20.82
CA THR A 37 14.41 9.24 19.87
C THR A 37 13.92 9.20 18.42
N LEU A 38 13.01 8.28 18.10
CA LEU A 38 12.41 8.24 16.75
C LEU A 38 11.70 9.55 16.41
N THR A 39 10.89 10.08 17.34
CA THR A 39 10.17 11.34 17.14
C THR A 39 11.14 12.49 16.82
N ASN A 40 12.24 12.60 17.56
CA ASN A 40 13.25 13.64 17.33
C ASN A 40 13.94 13.47 15.97
N ASN A 41 14.30 12.24 15.59
CA ASN A 41 14.94 11.98 14.29
C ASN A 41 14.00 12.30 13.11
N LEU A 42 12.72 11.96 13.25
CA LEU A 42 11.71 12.30 12.24
C LEU A 42 11.47 13.82 12.14
N GLN A 43 11.51 14.53 13.28
CA GLN A 43 11.43 15.99 13.29
C GLN A 43 12.65 16.61 12.60
N LEU A 44 13.87 16.12 12.88
CA LEU A 44 15.09 16.58 12.22
C LEU A 44 15.07 16.32 10.70
N ALA A 45 14.46 15.22 10.26
CA ALA A 45 14.26 14.97 8.84
C ALA A 45 13.30 16.00 8.22
N PHE A 46 12.18 16.28 8.88
CA PHE A 46 11.20 17.27 8.46
C PHE A 46 11.76 18.70 8.42
N ASP A 47 12.63 19.06 9.37
CA ASP A 47 13.24 20.40 9.49
C ASP A 47 14.18 20.75 8.30
N LYS A 48 14.44 19.81 7.38
CA LYS A 48 15.13 20.06 6.10
C LYS A 48 14.27 20.80 5.09
N ASP A 49 12.96 20.81 5.30
CA ASP A 49 12.03 21.76 4.74
C ASP A 49 11.61 21.52 3.27
N ALA A 50 11.85 20.31 2.70
CA ALA A 50 11.36 19.97 1.36
C ALA A 50 9.98 19.30 1.39
N ILE A 51 9.67 18.49 2.41
CA ILE A 51 8.38 17.84 2.59
C ILE A 51 7.40 18.77 3.31
N ILE A 52 6.16 18.85 2.83
CA ILE A 52 5.12 19.69 3.43
C ILE A 52 4.45 18.99 4.61
N GLY A 53 4.17 17.71 4.46
CA GLY A 53 3.62 16.92 5.54
C GLY A 53 3.75 15.41 5.27
N PHE A 54 3.86 14.66 6.35
CA PHE A 54 3.92 13.21 6.28
C PHE A 54 3.41 12.57 7.57
N SER A 55 3.08 11.30 7.50
CA SER A 55 2.86 10.46 8.68
C SER A 55 3.54 9.12 8.52
N VAL A 56 3.90 8.53 9.66
CA VAL A 56 4.51 7.21 9.75
C VAL A 56 3.74 6.33 10.70
N SER A 57 3.80 5.01 10.50
CA SER A 57 3.44 4.03 11.51
C SER A 57 4.48 2.90 11.54
N VAL A 58 4.75 2.40 12.73
CA VAL A 58 5.50 1.17 12.95
C VAL A 58 4.58 0.17 13.63
N VAL A 59 4.59 -1.07 13.15
CA VAL A 59 3.66 -2.13 13.58
C VAL A 59 4.40 -3.46 13.78
N ASP A 60 3.79 -4.34 14.55
CA ASP A 60 4.07 -5.77 14.52
C ASP A 60 2.77 -6.57 14.35
N GLU A 61 2.83 -7.90 14.54
CA GLU A 61 1.64 -8.76 14.45
C GLU A 61 0.54 -8.42 15.47
N ASN A 62 0.82 -7.63 16.51
CA ASN A 62 -0.14 -7.26 17.55
C ASN A 62 -0.80 -5.89 17.28
N GLY A 63 -0.32 -5.14 16.29
CA GLY A 63 -0.85 -3.84 15.90
C GLY A 63 0.17 -2.72 15.91
N LEU A 64 -0.31 -1.50 16.13
CA LEU A 64 0.49 -0.29 16.13
C LEU A 64 1.44 -0.22 17.35
N ILE A 65 2.72 0.01 17.10
CA ILE A 65 3.76 0.26 18.09
C ILE A 65 4.03 1.76 18.21
N TYR A 66 4.04 2.44 17.07
CA TYR A 66 4.26 3.88 16.97
C TYR A 66 3.46 4.43 15.78
N ASP A 67 2.82 5.59 15.96
CA ASP A 67 2.17 6.33 14.87
C ASP A 67 2.23 7.84 15.13
N LYS A 68 2.66 8.63 14.13
CA LYS A 68 2.76 10.08 14.26
C LYS A 68 2.73 10.76 12.90
N GLY A 69 2.22 12.00 12.89
CA GLY A 69 2.29 12.90 11.74
C GLY A 69 3.16 14.12 12.03
N PHE A 70 3.68 14.73 10.96
CA PHE A 70 4.57 15.89 10.98
C PHE A 70 4.18 16.84 9.85
N GLY A 71 4.38 18.14 10.05
CA GLY A 71 4.05 19.15 9.05
C GLY A 71 2.55 19.37 8.87
N PHE A 72 2.13 19.68 7.66
CA PHE A 72 0.82 20.23 7.37
C PHE A 72 0.06 19.45 6.29
N THR A 73 -1.27 19.35 6.47
CA THR A 73 -2.20 18.90 5.43
C THR A 73 -2.67 20.07 4.56
N ASP A 74 -2.56 21.28 5.08
CA ASP A 74 -2.93 22.55 4.45
C ASP A 74 -2.03 23.64 5.03
N ILE A 75 -1.13 24.19 4.22
CA ILE A 75 -0.17 25.22 4.66
C ILE A 75 -0.89 26.53 4.96
N GLU A 76 -1.84 26.93 4.12
CA GLU A 76 -2.53 28.22 4.25
C GLU A 76 -3.35 28.30 5.54
N GLN A 77 -3.98 27.16 5.90
CA GLN A 77 -4.76 27.06 7.12
C GLN A 77 -3.96 26.61 8.35
N ASN A 78 -2.64 26.39 8.21
CA ASN A 78 -1.79 25.80 9.26
C ASN A 78 -2.37 24.52 9.86
N LYS A 79 -3.04 23.71 9.04
CA LYS A 79 -3.70 22.50 9.50
C LYS A 79 -2.69 21.37 9.63
N PRO A 80 -2.49 20.78 10.85
CA PRO A 80 -1.43 19.82 11.08
C PRO A 80 -1.70 18.49 10.35
N TYR A 81 -0.63 17.87 9.88
CA TYR A 81 -0.66 16.47 9.43
C TYR A 81 -0.54 15.53 10.63
N THR A 82 -1.45 14.57 10.74
CA THR A 82 -1.50 13.61 11.86
C THR A 82 -1.55 12.17 11.33
N SER A 83 -1.35 11.18 12.20
CA SER A 83 -1.52 9.77 11.83
C SER A 83 -2.96 9.38 11.41
N SER A 84 -3.94 10.26 11.70
CA SER A 84 -5.33 10.11 11.27
C SER A 84 -5.66 10.89 10.00
N THR A 85 -4.72 11.66 9.46
CA THR A 85 -4.85 12.34 8.17
C THR A 85 -4.96 11.30 7.06
N ILE A 86 -5.91 11.49 6.13
CA ILE A 86 -6.15 10.58 5.01
C ILE A 86 -5.66 11.19 3.70
N GLN A 87 -5.09 10.35 2.86
CA GLN A 87 -4.73 10.67 1.47
C GLN A 87 -4.79 9.41 0.61
N ASN A 88 -4.70 9.55 -0.71
CA ASN A 88 -4.45 8.40 -1.58
C ASN A 88 -3.04 7.84 -1.33
N ILE A 89 -2.89 6.54 -1.56
CA ILE A 89 -1.64 5.82 -1.26
C ILE A 89 -0.99 5.22 -2.51
N ALA A 90 -1.40 5.70 -3.66
CA ALA A 90 -0.86 5.26 -4.95
C ALA A 90 -0.79 3.71 -5.03
N SER A 91 0.27 3.17 -5.58
CA SER A 91 0.41 1.74 -5.91
C SER A 91 0.38 0.78 -4.71
N ILE A 92 0.50 1.24 -3.46
CA ILE A 92 0.20 0.38 -2.29
C ILE A 92 -1.23 -0.19 -2.39
N SER A 93 -2.14 0.51 -3.06
CA SER A 93 -3.52 0.05 -3.35
C SER A 93 -3.58 -1.36 -3.96
N LYS A 94 -2.57 -1.74 -4.75
CA LYS A 94 -2.49 -3.06 -5.40
C LYS A 94 -2.39 -4.23 -4.40
N THR A 95 -1.85 -3.98 -3.22
CA THR A 95 -1.77 -5.00 -2.17
C THR A 95 -3.16 -5.46 -1.70
N LEU A 96 -4.16 -4.54 -1.76
CA LEU A 96 -5.55 -4.90 -1.48
C LEU A 96 -6.15 -5.76 -2.59
N ILE A 97 -5.70 -5.59 -3.86
CA ILE A 97 -6.13 -6.47 -4.97
C ILE A 97 -5.64 -7.89 -4.70
N GLY A 98 -4.41 -8.07 -4.23
CA GLY A 98 -3.86 -9.40 -3.88
C GLY A 98 -4.70 -10.12 -2.83
N ILE A 99 -5.04 -9.46 -1.73
CA ILE A 99 -5.94 -10.02 -0.69
C ILE A 99 -7.33 -10.32 -1.28
N SER A 100 -7.91 -9.38 -2.03
CA SER A 100 -9.23 -9.54 -2.63
C SER A 100 -9.30 -10.70 -3.62
N LEU A 101 -8.25 -10.89 -4.41
CA LEU A 101 -8.13 -11.97 -5.38
C LEU A 101 -8.19 -13.35 -4.69
N PHE A 102 -7.38 -13.54 -3.66
CA PHE A 102 -7.41 -14.78 -2.91
C PHE A 102 -8.71 -14.96 -2.11
N LYS A 103 -9.30 -13.89 -1.58
CA LYS A 103 -10.62 -13.96 -0.95
C LYS A 103 -11.71 -14.41 -1.95
N ALA A 104 -11.73 -13.84 -3.15
CA ALA A 104 -12.68 -14.25 -4.19
C ALA A 104 -12.48 -15.72 -4.61
N GLN A 105 -11.22 -16.19 -4.64
CA GLN A 105 -10.90 -17.60 -4.87
C GLN A 105 -11.38 -18.52 -3.73
N GLU A 106 -11.18 -18.15 -2.47
CA GLU A 106 -11.68 -18.88 -1.30
C GLU A 106 -13.21 -19.00 -1.28
N LEU A 107 -13.89 -17.97 -1.79
CA LEU A 107 -15.35 -17.94 -1.96
C LEU A 107 -15.81 -18.76 -3.18
N GLY A 108 -14.89 -19.40 -3.93
CA GLY A 108 -15.20 -20.20 -5.11
C GLY A 108 -15.72 -19.38 -6.30
N LYS A 109 -15.46 -18.07 -6.34
CA LYS A 109 -15.95 -17.18 -7.39
C LYS A 109 -15.05 -17.15 -8.63
N LEU A 110 -13.77 -17.39 -8.46
CA LEU A 110 -12.77 -17.46 -9.53
C LEU A 110 -11.63 -18.43 -9.15
N ASN A 111 -10.79 -18.74 -10.15
CA ASN A 111 -9.50 -19.39 -9.93
C ASN A 111 -8.41 -18.57 -10.59
N ILE A 112 -7.29 -18.32 -9.89
CA ILE A 112 -6.18 -17.52 -10.43
C ILE A 112 -5.57 -18.11 -11.71
N ASN A 113 -5.79 -19.39 -12.01
CA ASN A 113 -5.38 -20.06 -13.25
C ASN A 113 -6.43 -19.95 -14.37
N ASP A 114 -7.59 -19.34 -14.14
CA ASP A 114 -8.59 -19.16 -15.18
C ASP A 114 -8.13 -18.09 -16.19
N PRO A 115 -8.50 -18.24 -17.49
CA PRO A 115 -8.38 -17.20 -18.48
C PRO A 115 -9.22 -15.97 -18.09
N ILE A 116 -8.67 -14.76 -18.22
CA ILE A 116 -9.37 -13.50 -17.89
C ILE A 116 -10.68 -13.35 -18.66
N ASN A 117 -10.73 -13.79 -19.92
CA ASN A 117 -11.88 -13.69 -20.82
C ASN A 117 -13.11 -14.51 -20.35
N LYS A 118 -12.94 -15.39 -19.34
CA LYS A 118 -14.05 -16.10 -18.69
C LYS A 118 -14.96 -15.14 -17.90
N TYR A 119 -14.41 -14.02 -17.44
CA TYR A 119 -15.07 -13.07 -16.52
C TYR A 119 -15.41 -11.73 -17.16
N LEU A 120 -15.07 -11.52 -18.42
CA LEU A 120 -15.25 -10.25 -19.11
C LEU A 120 -16.34 -10.34 -20.18
N PRO A 121 -17.12 -9.26 -20.41
CA PRO A 121 -18.12 -9.23 -21.47
C PRO A 121 -17.51 -9.01 -22.87
N PHE A 122 -16.20 -8.84 -22.97
CA PHE A 122 -15.42 -8.66 -24.19
C PHE A 122 -14.14 -9.49 -24.14
N LYS A 123 -13.45 -9.61 -25.26
CA LYS A 123 -12.20 -10.39 -25.34
C LYS A 123 -10.98 -9.46 -25.31
N ILE A 124 -10.01 -9.80 -24.48
CA ILE A 124 -8.66 -9.23 -24.44
C ILE A 124 -7.70 -10.31 -24.91
N ILE A 125 -6.96 -10.03 -25.96
CA ILE A 125 -6.04 -11.00 -26.59
C ILE A 125 -4.74 -10.26 -26.92
N ASN A 126 -3.59 -10.80 -26.52
CA ASN A 126 -2.32 -10.31 -27.02
C ASN A 126 -2.21 -10.61 -28.52
N PRO A 127 -2.15 -9.61 -29.40
CA PRO A 127 -2.15 -9.83 -30.85
C PRO A 127 -0.89 -10.52 -31.36
N ASN A 128 0.20 -10.51 -30.57
CA ASN A 128 1.46 -11.17 -30.89
C ASN A 128 1.43 -12.66 -30.55
N TYR A 129 0.54 -13.08 -29.62
CA TYR A 129 0.39 -14.45 -29.15
C TYR A 129 -1.09 -14.82 -28.94
N PRO A 130 -1.91 -14.80 -30.01
CA PRO A 130 -3.37 -14.94 -29.90
C PRO A 130 -3.84 -16.30 -29.35
N GLU A 131 -3.03 -17.35 -29.49
CA GLU A 131 -3.33 -18.69 -28.98
C GLU A 131 -2.95 -18.88 -27.49
N ASN A 132 -2.26 -17.89 -26.88
CA ASN A 132 -1.83 -17.97 -25.49
C ASN A 132 -2.76 -17.10 -24.61
N PRO A 133 -3.69 -17.70 -23.83
CA PRO A 133 -4.61 -16.93 -23.04
C PRO A 133 -3.88 -16.20 -21.90
N ILE A 134 -4.29 -14.97 -21.64
CA ILE A 134 -3.90 -14.25 -20.41
C ILE A 134 -4.69 -14.86 -19.26
N LEU A 135 -3.98 -15.34 -18.22
CA LEU A 135 -4.57 -15.87 -17.00
C LEU A 135 -4.61 -14.80 -15.91
N ILE A 136 -5.52 -14.93 -14.94
CA ILE A 136 -5.63 -13.99 -13.81
C ILE A 136 -4.29 -13.87 -13.06
N LYS A 137 -3.57 -14.99 -12.83
CA LYS A 137 -2.24 -14.94 -12.20
C LYS A 137 -1.23 -14.11 -12.98
N HIS A 138 -1.35 -14.02 -14.32
CA HIS A 138 -0.45 -13.18 -15.12
C HIS A 138 -0.66 -11.69 -14.82
N LEU A 139 -1.89 -11.26 -14.51
CA LEU A 139 -2.16 -9.90 -14.02
C LEU A 139 -1.52 -9.70 -12.64
N ALA A 140 -1.72 -10.68 -11.75
CA ALA A 140 -1.31 -10.62 -10.36
C ALA A 140 0.22 -10.56 -10.15
N TYR A 141 0.98 -11.14 -11.07
CA TYR A 141 2.45 -11.11 -11.08
C TYR A 141 3.03 -10.11 -12.08
N HIS A 142 2.20 -9.27 -12.71
CA HIS A 142 2.62 -8.34 -13.77
C HIS A 142 3.33 -9.04 -14.95
N THR A 143 2.85 -10.22 -15.34
CA THR A 143 3.37 -11.01 -16.46
C THR A 143 2.36 -11.19 -17.57
N SER A 144 1.36 -10.31 -17.64
CA SER A 144 0.25 -10.42 -18.59
C SER A 144 0.60 -10.03 -20.03
N SER A 145 1.80 -9.50 -20.26
CA SER A 145 2.20 -8.82 -21.50
C SER A 145 1.42 -7.52 -21.80
N ILE A 146 0.58 -7.05 -20.90
CA ILE A 146 -0.08 -5.75 -21.02
C ILE A 146 0.92 -4.67 -20.59
N ILE A 147 1.08 -3.64 -21.42
CA ILE A 147 1.96 -2.49 -21.21
C ILE A 147 1.12 -1.24 -20.99
N ASP A 148 1.48 -0.45 -19.99
CA ASP A 148 0.91 0.88 -19.80
C ASP A 148 1.60 1.86 -20.76
N LEU A 149 0.90 2.28 -21.80
CA LEU A 149 1.34 3.39 -22.63
C LEU A 149 0.93 4.70 -21.95
N ASP A 150 1.87 5.62 -21.72
CA ASP A 150 1.64 6.89 -21.01
C ASP A 150 0.43 7.65 -21.53
N LYS A 151 0.31 7.80 -22.87
CA LYS A 151 -0.81 8.46 -23.53
C LYS A 151 -2.19 7.82 -23.28
N ILE A 152 -2.21 6.53 -22.89
CA ILE A 152 -3.44 5.80 -22.55
C ILE A 152 -3.66 5.86 -21.05
N TYR A 153 -2.64 5.53 -20.26
CA TYR A 153 -2.78 5.51 -18.79
C TYR A 153 -3.08 6.90 -18.21
N ALA A 154 -2.48 7.97 -18.76
CA ALA A 154 -2.79 9.35 -18.38
C ALA A 154 -4.29 9.71 -18.48
N LYS A 155 -5.06 9.02 -19.34
CA LYS A 155 -6.53 9.21 -19.41
C LYS A 155 -7.27 8.74 -18.16
N SER A 156 -6.61 7.97 -17.28
CA SER A 156 -7.19 7.54 -16.03
C SER A 156 -7.27 8.65 -14.97
N TYR A 157 -6.38 9.65 -15.05
CA TYR A 157 -6.32 10.76 -14.10
C TYR A 157 -7.36 11.83 -14.46
N VAL A 158 -8.38 11.97 -13.62
CA VAL A 158 -9.51 12.88 -13.86
C VAL A 158 -9.67 13.84 -12.68
N LEU A 159 -9.67 15.13 -12.96
CA LEU A 159 -9.94 16.17 -11.97
C LEU A 159 -11.32 15.99 -11.33
N LYS A 160 -11.46 16.40 -10.09
CA LYS A 160 -12.78 16.57 -9.48
C LYS A 160 -13.42 17.83 -10.03
N LYS A 161 -14.74 17.80 -10.14
CA LYS A 161 -15.52 18.88 -10.77
C LYS A 161 -15.29 20.26 -10.13
N SER A 162 -15.03 20.31 -8.81
CA SER A 162 -14.74 21.54 -8.05
C SER A 162 -13.37 22.16 -8.37
N GLU A 163 -12.46 21.38 -8.96
CA GLU A 163 -11.05 21.76 -9.13
C GLU A 163 -10.71 22.13 -10.58
N HIS A 164 -11.70 22.02 -11.47
CA HIS A 164 -11.45 22.20 -12.91
C HIS A 164 -11.02 23.62 -13.29
N GLU A 165 -11.61 24.64 -12.65
CA GLU A 165 -11.38 26.06 -13.00
C GLU A 165 -10.05 26.58 -12.45
N GLU A 166 -9.56 26.03 -11.34
CA GLU A 166 -8.36 26.49 -10.64
C GLU A 166 -7.05 25.94 -11.21
N ASN A 167 -7.12 24.92 -12.07
CA ASN A 167 -5.96 24.16 -12.51
C ASN A 167 -5.75 24.10 -14.00
N GLU A 168 -6.41 24.97 -14.80
CA GLU A 168 -6.10 25.13 -16.21
C GLU A 168 -4.63 25.53 -16.39
N GLY A 169 -3.81 24.60 -16.86
CA GLY A 169 -2.42 24.83 -17.23
C GLY A 169 -1.34 24.35 -16.28
N VAL A 170 -1.68 23.83 -15.09
CA VAL A 170 -0.67 23.37 -14.12
C VAL A 170 -0.25 21.91 -14.40
N PHE A 171 -1.17 21.09 -14.93
CA PHE A 171 -0.89 19.69 -15.27
C PHE A 171 -1.64 19.28 -16.53
N ASP A 172 -1.00 19.37 -17.67
CA ASP A 172 -1.57 19.00 -18.98
C ASP A 172 -2.07 17.55 -19.08
N TYR A 173 -1.68 16.68 -18.16
CA TYR A 173 -2.11 15.28 -18.19
C TYR A 173 -3.35 14.97 -17.37
N PHE A 174 -3.85 15.89 -16.55
CA PHE A 174 -5.14 15.71 -15.89
C PHE A 174 -6.29 15.96 -16.85
N ASN A 175 -7.19 14.99 -16.91
CA ASN A 175 -8.35 15.07 -17.78
C ASN A 175 -9.52 15.79 -17.07
N LYS A 176 -10.38 16.44 -17.87
CA LYS A 176 -11.55 17.15 -17.39
C LYS A 176 -12.57 16.19 -16.75
N PRO A 177 -13.34 16.64 -15.73
CA PRO A 177 -14.32 15.79 -15.02
C PRO A 177 -15.32 15.07 -15.91
N GLU A 178 -15.76 15.70 -17.00
CA GLU A 178 -16.71 15.14 -17.96
C GLU A 178 -16.16 13.98 -18.81
N THR A 179 -14.85 13.78 -18.81
CA THR A 179 -14.20 12.64 -19.49
C THR A 179 -14.23 11.35 -18.67
N LYS A 180 -14.73 11.41 -17.43
CA LYS A 180 -14.80 10.26 -16.53
C LYS A 180 -15.76 9.20 -17.07
N ILE A 181 -15.21 8.02 -17.29
CA ILE A 181 -15.93 6.81 -17.69
C ILE A 181 -15.82 5.72 -16.62
N SER A 182 -16.53 4.62 -16.82
CA SER A 182 -16.40 3.45 -15.93
C SER A 182 -15.07 2.72 -16.14
N LEU A 183 -14.60 1.97 -15.11
CA LEU A 183 -13.40 1.14 -15.22
C LEU A 183 -13.52 0.13 -16.37
N VAL A 184 -14.69 -0.54 -16.49
CA VAL A 184 -14.91 -1.53 -17.55
C VAL A 184 -14.83 -0.91 -18.94
N GLU A 185 -15.35 0.31 -19.12
CA GLU A 185 -15.25 1.05 -20.38
C GLU A 185 -13.81 1.50 -20.66
N PHE A 186 -13.06 1.93 -19.65
CA PHE A 186 -11.65 2.27 -19.79
C PHE A 186 -10.83 1.07 -20.29
N ILE A 187 -11.02 -0.10 -19.64
CA ILE A 187 -10.34 -1.34 -20.02
C ILE A 187 -10.73 -1.76 -21.45
N GLN A 188 -12.01 -1.69 -21.80
CA GLN A 188 -12.48 -2.02 -23.14
C GLN A 188 -11.84 -1.10 -24.19
N ASN A 189 -11.85 0.20 -23.95
CA ASN A 189 -11.26 1.19 -24.87
C ASN A 189 -9.73 1.04 -25.05
N SER A 190 -9.04 0.53 -24.02
CA SER A 190 -7.58 0.41 -24.03
C SER A 190 -7.09 -0.92 -24.55
N LEU A 191 -7.78 -2.04 -24.28
CA LEU A 191 -7.24 -3.39 -24.46
C LEU A 191 -7.98 -4.26 -25.46
N THR A 192 -9.10 -3.80 -26.05
CA THR A 192 -9.81 -4.57 -27.08
C THR A 192 -9.56 -4.03 -28.46
N GLU A 193 -9.48 -4.87 -29.47
CA GLU A 193 -9.18 -4.51 -30.87
C GLU A 193 -10.08 -3.39 -31.43
N ASN A 194 -11.34 -3.35 -31.00
CA ASN A 194 -12.30 -2.30 -31.38
C ASN A 194 -12.35 -1.14 -30.39
N GLY A 195 -11.44 -1.09 -29.41
CA GLY A 195 -11.38 -0.05 -28.41
C GLY A 195 -10.92 1.29 -28.97
N LYS A 196 -11.46 2.38 -28.46
CA LYS A 196 -11.20 3.75 -28.95
C LYS A 196 -9.73 4.16 -28.89
N TRP A 197 -8.96 3.59 -27.94
CA TRP A 197 -7.56 3.92 -27.70
C TRP A 197 -6.61 2.75 -27.98
N TYR A 198 -7.18 1.63 -28.43
CA TYR A 198 -6.42 0.42 -28.70
C TYR A 198 -5.29 0.66 -29.71
N THR A 199 -4.15 0.08 -29.42
CA THR A 199 -3.02 -0.06 -30.32
C THR A 199 -2.28 -1.35 -29.98
N LYS A 200 -1.61 -1.96 -30.97
CA LYS A 200 -0.87 -3.22 -30.73
C LYS A 200 0.26 -3.07 -29.71
N GLU A 201 0.81 -1.88 -29.57
CA GLU A 201 1.86 -1.54 -28.62
C GLU A 201 1.40 -1.61 -27.16
N THR A 202 0.08 -1.70 -26.91
CA THR A 202 -0.46 -1.98 -25.57
C THR A 202 -0.09 -3.40 -25.08
N PHE A 203 0.43 -4.24 -25.95
CA PHE A 203 0.89 -5.58 -25.65
C PHE A 203 2.35 -5.76 -26.05
N SER A 204 3.16 -6.29 -25.13
CA SER A 204 4.54 -6.64 -25.43
C SER A 204 4.65 -7.85 -26.38
N ASN A 205 5.82 -7.97 -27.00
CA ASN A 205 6.14 -9.13 -27.85
C ASN A 205 6.71 -10.28 -26.99
N THR A 206 6.05 -10.59 -25.86
CA THR A 206 6.35 -11.71 -24.97
C THR A 206 5.07 -12.47 -24.69
N LYS A 207 5.16 -13.78 -24.49
CA LYS A 207 3.97 -14.57 -24.12
C LYS A 207 3.51 -14.21 -22.70
N PRO A 208 2.18 -14.21 -22.46
CA PRO A 208 1.67 -14.10 -21.10
C PRO A 208 2.30 -15.12 -20.15
N GLY A 209 2.88 -14.66 -19.05
CA GLY A 209 3.57 -15.47 -18.05
C GLY A 209 5.09 -15.56 -18.20
N GLU A 210 5.69 -15.06 -19.28
CA GLU A 210 7.14 -15.18 -19.51
C GLU A 210 7.97 -14.06 -18.91
N LYS A 211 7.51 -12.81 -19.06
CA LYS A 211 8.26 -11.63 -18.62
C LYS A 211 7.44 -10.77 -17.67
N ARG A 212 8.08 -10.27 -16.63
CA ARG A 212 7.47 -9.26 -15.76
C ARG A 212 7.56 -7.88 -16.41
N GLU A 213 6.41 -7.25 -16.57
CA GLU A 213 6.24 -5.88 -17.05
C GLU A 213 5.16 -5.24 -16.20
N TYR A 214 5.57 -4.34 -15.30
CA TYR A 214 4.65 -3.68 -14.38
C TYR A 214 3.56 -2.94 -15.15
N SER A 215 2.29 -3.17 -14.79
CA SER A 215 1.16 -2.54 -15.45
C SER A 215 0.05 -2.19 -14.46
N ASN A 216 -0.29 -0.92 -14.39
CA ASN A 216 -1.41 -0.38 -13.62
C ASN A 216 -2.73 -0.83 -14.25
N ILE A 217 -2.83 -0.77 -15.59
CA ILE A 217 -4.03 -1.22 -16.32
C ILE A 217 -4.30 -2.70 -16.04
N ALA A 218 -3.27 -3.54 -16.02
CA ALA A 218 -3.41 -4.98 -15.69
C ALA A 218 -3.88 -5.18 -14.24
N ALA A 219 -3.39 -4.38 -13.28
CA ALA A 219 -3.85 -4.43 -11.90
C ALA A 219 -5.31 -4.00 -11.76
N ALA A 220 -5.70 -2.91 -12.42
CA ALA A 220 -7.09 -2.45 -12.46
C ALA A 220 -8.03 -3.48 -13.14
N LEU A 221 -7.56 -4.15 -14.21
CA LEU A 221 -8.27 -5.26 -14.84
C LEU A 221 -8.48 -6.44 -13.86
N CYS A 222 -7.50 -6.75 -13.01
CA CYS A 222 -7.66 -7.79 -11.99
C CYS A 222 -8.79 -7.45 -11.01
N ALA A 223 -8.89 -6.18 -10.57
CA ALA A 223 -10.00 -5.72 -9.73
C ALA A 223 -11.36 -5.80 -10.45
N GLN A 224 -11.41 -5.44 -11.74
CA GLN A 224 -12.61 -5.60 -12.57
C GLN A 224 -13.05 -7.08 -12.70
N ILE A 225 -12.10 -7.99 -12.81
CA ILE A 225 -12.39 -9.44 -12.85
C ILE A 225 -12.96 -9.91 -11.50
N ILE A 226 -12.42 -9.44 -10.37
CA ILE A 226 -12.98 -9.74 -9.05
C ILE A 226 -14.44 -9.26 -8.95
N GLU A 227 -14.72 -8.04 -9.41
CA GLU A 227 -16.07 -7.48 -9.46
C GLU A 227 -17.01 -8.34 -10.30
N SER A 228 -16.59 -8.69 -11.51
CA SER A 228 -17.39 -9.51 -12.43
C SER A 228 -17.63 -10.92 -11.90
N ALA A 229 -16.62 -11.56 -11.32
CA ALA A 229 -16.71 -12.92 -10.80
C ALA A 229 -17.58 -13.02 -9.55
N THR A 230 -17.52 -12.01 -8.68
CA THR A 230 -18.27 -12.00 -7.42
C THR A 230 -19.67 -11.44 -7.56
N GLY A 231 -19.92 -10.64 -8.60
CA GLY A 231 -21.16 -9.88 -8.77
C GLY A 231 -21.31 -8.73 -7.77
N GLN A 232 -20.22 -8.37 -7.06
CA GLN A 232 -20.18 -7.31 -6.08
C GLN A 232 -19.19 -6.22 -6.54
N ASN A 233 -19.59 -4.94 -6.43
CA ASN A 233 -18.69 -3.83 -6.70
C ASN A 233 -17.41 -3.94 -5.87
N TYR A 234 -16.25 -3.73 -6.49
CA TYR A 234 -14.94 -3.94 -5.84
C TYR A 234 -14.75 -3.08 -4.58
N GLN A 235 -15.25 -1.84 -4.57
CA GLN A 235 -15.21 -0.99 -3.37
C GLN A 235 -16.00 -1.61 -2.20
N SER A 236 -17.18 -2.18 -2.48
CA SER A 236 -17.99 -2.87 -1.49
C SER A 236 -17.35 -4.20 -1.06
N PHE A 237 -16.77 -4.94 -2.00
CA PHE A 237 -16.06 -6.18 -1.70
C PHE A 237 -14.90 -5.95 -0.73
N THR A 238 -14.03 -4.97 -1.02
CA THR A 238 -12.91 -4.64 -0.11
C THR A 238 -13.40 -4.13 1.23
N LYS A 239 -14.49 -3.34 1.26
CA LYS A 239 -15.09 -2.88 2.51
C LYS A 239 -15.53 -4.05 3.39
N ASP A 240 -16.22 -5.04 2.82
CA ASP A 240 -16.76 -6.16 3.57
C ASP A 240 -15.69 -7.15 4.02
N TYR A 241 -14.71 -7.43 3.16
CA TYR A 241 -13.73 -8.48 3.39
C TYR A 241 -12.36 -8.01 3.89
N ILE A 242 -12.08 -6.69 3.87
CA ILE A 242 -10.81 -6.11 4.34
C ILE A 242 -11.06 -5.01 5.37
N LEU A 243 -11.74 -3.91 4.98
CA LEU A 243 -11.80 -2.71 5.80
C LEU A 243 -12.58 -2.91 7.10
N ASN A 244 -13.78 -3.49 7.02
CA ASN A 244 -14.62 -3.75 8.19
C ASN A 244 -13.96 -4.76 9.17
N PRO A 245 -13.45 -5.94 8.70
CA PRO A 245 -12.76 -6.88 9.59
C PRO A 245 -11.55 -6.27 10.29
N LEU A 246 -10.79 -5.41 9.63
CA LEU A 246 -9.62 -4.73 10.19
C LEU A 246 -9.95 -3.42 10.92
N LYS A 247 -11.23 -2.99 10.93
CA LYS A 247 -11.69 -1.73 11.53
C LYS A 247 -11.01 -0.49 10.94
N MET A 248 -10.70 -0.49 9.66
CA MET A 248 -10.12 0.63 8.91
C MET A 248 -11.20 1.67 8.59
N SER A 249 -11.68 2.36 9.61
CA SER A 249 -12.87 3.22 9.53
C SER A 249 -12.67 4.54 8.78
N SER A 250 -11.42 4.96 8.58
CA SER A 250 -11.05 6.18 7.85
C SER A 250 -10.62 5.90 6.40
N SER A 251 -10.92 4.71 5.87
CA SER A 251 -10.39 4.23 4.61
C SER A 251 -11.47 3.92 3.58
N GLY A 252 -11.16 4.11 2.28
CA GLY A 252 -12.10 3.84 1.19
C GLY A 252 -11.55 4.21 -0.19
N TRP A 253 -12.35 4.00 -1.23
CA TRP A 253 -11.99 4.24 -2.63
C TRP A 253 -12.55 5.55 -3.19
N SER A 254 -13.29 6.27 -2.41
CA SER A 254 -13.90 7.55 -2.79
C SER A 254 -14.19 8.38 -1.55
N SER A 255 -14.55 9.64 -1.75
CA SER A 255 -14.97 10.53 -0.66
C SER A 255 -16.27 10.08 0.03
N LYS A 256 -17.02 9.15 -0.59
CA LYS A 256 -18.25 8.64 -0.02
C LYS A 256 -17.98 7.65 1.13
N GLY A 257 -18.41 8.01 2.33
CA GLY A 257 -18.32 7.13 3.50
C GLY A 257 -17.01 7.24 4.29
N ILE A 258 -16.16 8.23 3.96
CA ILE A 258 -14.97 8.61 4.74
C ILE A 258 -15.11 10.06 5.22
N ASP A 259 -14.43 10.40 6.30
CA ASP A 259 -14.39 11.77 6.84
C ASP A 259 -13.43 12.64 6.03
N THR A 260 -13.96 13.35 5.04
CA THR A 260 -13.16 14.21 4.14
C THR A 260 -12.54 15.41 4.83
N THR A 261 -12.98 15.79 6.04
CA THR A 261 -12.35 16.86 6.81
C THR A 261 -10.91 16.52 7.23
N LYS A 262 -10.57 15.24 7.22
CA LYS A 262 -9.20 14.74 7.51
C LYS A 262 -8.33 14.61 6.27
N ARG A 263 -8.87 14.92 5.07
CA ARG A 263 -8.11 14.76 3.84
C ARG A 263 -7.00 15.80 3.74
N SER A 264 -5.80 15.33 3.37
CA SER A 264 -4.69 16.20 3.04
C SER A 264 -4.88 16.81 1.66
N LYS A 265 -4.50 18.06 1.49
CA LYS A 265 -4.11 18.62 0.21
C LYS A 265 -2.83 17.95 -0.26
N LEU A 266 -2.61 17.93 -1.57
CA LEU A 266 -1.42 17.38 -2.23
C LEU A 266 -0.63 18.53 -2.84
N PHE A 267 0.69 18.42 -2.84
CA PHE A 267 1.55 19.50 -3.24
C PHE A 267 2.63 19.03 -4.22
N ALA A 268 2.87 19.81 -5.27
CA ALA A 268 4.05 19.66 -6.09
C ALA A 268 5.29 20.18 -5.33
N ASN A 269 5.12 21.33 -4.65
CA ASN A 269 6.09 21.95 -3.76
C ASN A 269 5.35 22.94 -2.85
N LYS A 270 6.05 23.73 -2.04
CA LYS A 270 5.45 24.69 -1.10
C LYS A 270 4.61 25.79 -1.76
N GLU A 271 4.89 26.12 -2.99
CA GLU A 271 4.26 27.21 -3.74
C GLU A 271 3.12 26.71 -4.62
N MET A 272 3.09 25.38 -4.90
CA MET A 272 2.18 24.80 -5.88
C MET A 272 1.42 23.60 -5.30
N MET A 273 0.13 23.79 -5.09
CA MET A 273 -0.80 22.73 -4.71
C MET A 273 -1.27 21.97 -5.95
N ILE A 274 -1.40 20.65 -5.82
CA ILE A 274 -1.98 19.79 -6.85
C ILE A 274 -3.48 19.69 -6.64
N ALA A 275 -4.24 19.85 -7.72
CA ALA A 275 -5.69 19.70 -7.71
C ALA A 275 -6.14 18.32 -7.23
N ASP A 276 -7.30 18.25 -6.59
CA ASP A 276 -7.87 16.97 -6.19
C ASP A 276 -8.37 16.20 -7.42
N TYR A 277 -7.84 15.02 -7.61
CA TYR A 277 -8.13 14.14 -8.74
C TYR A 277 -8.63 12.76 -8.27
N SER A 278 -9.08 11.99 -9.22
CA SER A 278 -9.43 10.57 -9.05
C SER A 278 -8.92 9.77 -10.24
N LEU A 279 -8.66 8.48 -10.01
CA LEU A 279 -8.31 7.53 -11.05
C LEU A 279 -9.56 6.81 -11.56
N ILE A 280 -9.74 6.69 -12.89
CA ILE A 280 -10.74 5.78 -13.47
C ILE A 280 -10.37 4.34 -13.12
N THR A 281 -9.07 4.03 -13.17
CA THR A 281 -8.49 2.73 -12.80
C THR A 281 -8.37 2.54 -11.29
N TYR A 282 -9.01 3.29 -10.49
CA TYR A 282 -8.94 3.54 -9.05
C TYR A 282 -8.32 2.41 -8.19
N ALA A 283 -8.51 1.14 -8.55
CA ALA A 283 -8.03 0.01 -7.77
C ALA A 283 -6.48 -0.12 -7.78
N ASP A 284 -5.82 0.43 -8.81
CA ASP A 284 -4.36 0.37 -8.94
C ASP A 284 -3.60 1.42 -8.12
N GLY A 285 -4.26 2.57 -7.78
CA GLY A 285 -3.60 3.68 -7.09
C GLY A 285 -4.51 4.55 -6.22
N GLY A 286 -5.83 4.43 -6.35
CA GLY A 286 -6.79 5.40 -5.79
C GLY A 286 -7.30 5.12 -4.38
N PHE A 287 -6.72 4.17 -3.62
CA PHE A 287 -7.16 3.92 -2.25
C PHE A 287 -6.79 5.06 -1.32
N ILE A 288 -7.76 5.51 -0.53
CA ILE A 288 -7.62 6.62 0.41
C ILE A 288 -7.60 6.03 1.82
N THR A 289 -6.56 6.36 2.60
CA THR A 289 -6.41 5.86 3.97
C THR A 289 -5.51 6.76 4.79
N SER A 290 -5.42 6.51 6.10
CA SER A 290 -4.45 7.11 7.02
C SER A 290 -3.30 6.14 7.33
N SER A 291 -2.17 6.66 7.81
CA SER A 291 -1.06 5.80 8.26
C SER A 291 -1.49 4.88 9.41
N LYS A 292 -2.41 5.33 10.26
CA LYS A 292 -2.99 4.53 11.34
C LYS A 292 -3.79 3.34 10.82
N ASP A 293 -4.73 3.55 9.87
CA ASP A 293 -5.54 2.47 9.29
C ASP A 293 -4.68 1.54 8.43
N LEU A 294 -3.75 2.09 7.63
CA LEU A 294 -2.83 1.29 6.82
C LEU A 294 -1.90 0.43 7.69
N GLY A 295 -1.55 0.92 8.90
CA GLY A 295 -0.82 0.14 9.89
C GLY A 295 -1.58 -1.10 10.36
N LEU A 296 -2.92 -1.04 10.48
CA LEU A 296 -3.75 -2.22 10.79
C LEU A 296 -3.69 -3.25 9.66
N PHE A 297 -3.72 -2.80 8.42
CA PHE A 297 -3.57 -3.65 7.25
C PHE A 297 -2.17 -4.29 7.17
N LEU A 298 -1.12 -3.51 7.41
CA LEU A 298 0.26 -4.02 7.45
C LEU A 298 0.45 -5.06 8.57
N SER A 299 -0.14 -4.82 9.75
CA SER A 299 -0.15 -5.78 10.86
C SER A 299 -0.82 -7.10 10.47
N GLU A 300 -1.91 -7.04 9.69
CA GLU A 300 -2.57 -8.24 9.17
C GLU A 300 -1.72 -8.99 8.14
N LEU A 301 -0.99 -8.28 7.25
CA LEU A 301 -0.03 -8.92 6.34
C LEU A 301 1.07 -9.66 7.10
N ILE A 302 1.60 -9.07 8.19
CA ILE A 302 2.56 -9.71 9.08
C ILE A 302 1.98 -10.97 9.74
N LYS A 303 0.73 -10.89 10.25
CA LYS A 303 0.01 -12.06 10.79
C LYS A 303 -0.14 -13.14 9.72
N GLY A 304 -0.56 -12.77 8.52
CA GLY A 304 -0.72 -13.68 7.40
C GLY A 304 0.57 -14.41 7.06
N TYR A 305 1.69 -13.69 6.96
CA TYR A 305 3.00 -14.26 6.73
C TYR A 305 3.42 -15.25 7.83
N LYS A 306 3.11 -14.92 9.10
CA LYS A 306 3.38 -15.80 10.27
C LYS A 306 2.34 -16.91 10.47
N GLY A 307 1.37 -17.09 9.56
CA GLY A 307 0.34 -18.13 9.66
C GLY A 307 -0.77 -17.84 10.69
N LYS A 308 -0.96 -16.57 11.07
CA LYS A 308 -1.95 -16.09 12.05
C LYS A 308 -2.95 -15.08 11.45
N GLY A 309 -2.94 -14.91 10.14
CA GLY A 309 -3.81 -13.97 9.45
C GLY A 309 -5.30 -14.29 9.61
N THR A 310 -6.14 -13.27 9.52
CA THR A 310 -7.58 -13.38 9.80
C THR A 310 -8.45 -13.16 8.55
N LEU A 311 -7.91 -12.52 7.50
CA LEU A 311 -8.68 -12.23 6.27
C LEU A 311 -8.75 -13.42 5.33
N LEU A 312 -7.67 -14.22 5.24
CA LEU A 312 -7.53 -15.35 4.33
C LEU A 312 -7.15 -16.61 5.08
N HIS A 313 -7.34 -17.76 4.44
CA HIS A 313 -6.76 -19.02 4.88
C HIS A 313 -5.24 -18.99 4.75
N GLN A 314 -4.55 -19.78 5.56
CA GLN A 314 -3.08 -19.81 5.58
C GLN A 314 -2.46 -20.14 4.22
N GLU A 315 -3.06 -21.06 3.45
CA GLU A 315 -2.57 -21.43 2.13
C GLU A 315 -2.67 -20.28 1.12
N SER A 316 -3.68 -19.41 1.24
CA SER A 316 -3.81 -18.20 0.42
C SER A 316 -2.74 -17.19 0.76
N TYR A 317 -2.43 -16.99 2.05
CA TYR A 317 -1.31 -16.15 2.46
C TYR A 317 0.04 -16.67 1.97
N LYS A 318 0.28 -18.00 2.05
CA LYS A 318 1.51 -18.60 1.49
C LYS A 318 1.66 -18.26 0.01
N LYS A 319 0.59 -18.37 -0.77
CA LYS A 319 0.59 -18.02 -2.20
C LYS A 319 0.75 -16.53 -2.45
N LEU A 320 0.18 -15.68 -1.61
CA LEU A 320 0.35 -14.22 -1.70
C LEU A 320 1.83 -13.82 -1.61
N PHE A 321 2.57 -14.47 -0.69
CA PHE A 321 3.98 -14.21 -0.42
C PHE A 321 4.94 -15.17 -1.16
N GLU A 322 4.42 -16.07 -2.00
CA GLU A 322 5.26 -16.99 -2.76
C GLU A 322 6.11 -16.22 -3.77
N LYS A 323 7.43 -16.28 -3.58
CA LYS A 323 8.39 -15.61 -4.44
C LYS A 323 8.43 -16.25 -5.82
N GLN A 324 8.20 -15.47 -6.85
CA GLN A 324 8.33 -15.87 -8.23
C GLN A 324 9.54 -15.17 -8.86
N LYS A 325 10.34 -15.94 -9.61
CA LYS A 325 11.44 -15.44 -10.44
C LYS A 325 11.04 -15.54 -11.90
N PHE A 326 11.21 -14.46 -12.64
CA PHE A 326 10.95 -14.45 -14.08
C PHE A 326 12.28 -14.31 -14.83
N THR A 327 12.52 -15.20 -15.79
CA THR A 327 13.81 -15.44 -16.45
C THR A 327 14.32 -14.30 -17.34
N ASN A 328 13.55 -13.24 -17.56
CA ASN A 328 13.90 -12.12 -18.44
C ASN A 328 13.76 -10.74 -17.77
N THR A 329 13.95 -10.67 -16.45
CA THR A 329 14.18 -9.40 -15.78
C THR A 329 15.67 -9.07 -15.86
N GLU A 330 16.03 -7.81 -16.10
CA GLU A 330 17.43 -7.34 -16.05
C GLU A 330 18.04 -7.49 -14.64
N THR A 331 17.19 -7.75 -13.66
CA THR A 331 17.53 -7.96 -12.24
C THR A 331 16.98 -9.30 -11.77
N ASP A 332 17.70 -9.99 -10.89
CA ASP A 332 17.26 -11.22 -10.19
C ASP A 332 16.16 -10.94 -9.14
N GLU A 333 15.17 -10.12 -9.48
CA GLU A 333 14.13 -9.71 -8.54
C GLU A 333 13.08 -10.78 -8.33
N GLU A 334 12.64 -10.89 -7.09
CA GLU A 334 11.58 -11.79 -6.65
C GLU A 334 10.30 -11.00 -6.32
N PHE A 335 9.17 -11.48 -6.80
CA PHE A 335 7.87 -10.83 -6.62
C PHE A 335 6.84 -11.81 -6.07
N GLY A 336 5.93 -11.30 -5.25
CA GLY A 336 4.70 -11.99 -4.87
C GLY A 336 3.49 -11.45 -5.64
N VAL A 337 2.30 -11.80 -5.18
CA VAL A 337 1.05 -11.34 -5.80
C VAL A 337 0.78 -9.88 -5.39
N PHE A 338 1.03 -8.94 -6.30
CA PHE A 338 0.96 -7.50 -6.04
C PHE A 338 1.77 -7.04 -4.82
N ILE A 339 2.90 -7.70 -4.56
CA ILE A 339 3.87 -7.32 -3.52
C ILE A 339 5.29 -7.50 -4.04
N GLU A 340 6.22 -6.76 -3.48
CA GLU A 340 7.63 -6.69 -3.87
C GLU A 340 8.52 -7.01 -2.68
N PHE A 341 9.67 -7.66 -2.95
CA PHE A 341 10.65 -8.02 -1.92
C PHE A 341 11.86 -7.10 -1.93
N ARG A 342 11.84 -6.07 -2.75
CA ARG A 342 12.93 -5.14 -2.97
C ARG A 342 12.38 -3.75 -3.32
N ASP A 343 13.14 -2.72 -2.96
CA ASP A 343 12.90 -1.34 -3.39
C ASP A 343 14.24 -0.60 -3.50
N GLU A 344 14.56 -0.14 -4.70
CA GLU A 344 15.85 0.54 -4.95
C GLU A 344 15.85 1.97 -4.41
N PHE A 345 14.73 2.69 -4.48
CA PHE A 345 14.62 4.09 -4.03
C PHE A 345 14.91 4.23 -2.53
N LEU A 346 14.38 3.29 -1.74
CA LEU A 346 14.56 3.25 -0.28
C LEU A 346 15.70 2.33 0.15
N SER A 347 16.45 1.75 -0.80
CA SER A 347 17.51 0.76 -0.54
C SER A 347 17.02 -0.44 0.28
N ILE A 348 15.77 -0.87 0.05
CA ILE A 348 15.17 -2.04 0.67
C ILE A 348 15.73 -3.29 -0.01
N LYS A 349 16.19 -4.24 0.81
CA LYS A 349 16.78 -5.53 0.39
C LYS A 349 15.81 -6.69 0.62
N ASP A 350 16.19 -7.88 0.18
CA ASP A 350 15.42 -9.14 0.12
C ASP A 350 14.76 -9.62 1.43
N ASP A 351 15.11 -9.04 2.56
CA ASP A 351 14.50 -9.35 3.87
C ASP A 351 13.20 -8.58 4.14
N MET A 352 12.81 -7.69 3.26
CA MET A 352 11.61 -6.87 3.37
C MET A 352 10.58 -7.28 2.32
N VAL A 353 9.30 -7.13 2.63
CA VAL A 353 8.21 -7.36 1.69
C VAL A 353 7.12 -6.29 1.88
N GLY A 354 6.62 -5.79 0.75
CA GLY A 354 5.61 -4.73 0.76
C GLY A 354 5.40 -4.11 -0.60
N HIS A 355 5.16 -2.82 -0.65
CA HIS A 355 5.01 -2.03 -1.88
C HIS A 355 5.28 -0.55 -1.59
N ASN A 356 5.78 0.19 -2.56
CA ASN A 356 5.79 1.64 -2.58
C ASN A 356 4.68 2.18 -3.48
N GLY A 357 4.52 3.50 -3.52
CA GLY A 357 3.58 4.15 -4.41
C GLY A 357 3.95 5.60 -4.64
N SER A 358 3.84 6.03 -5.90
CA SER A 358 3.96 7.43 -6.31
C SER A 358 2.82 7.77 -7.25
N ASP A 359 2.21 8.92 -7.01
CA ASP A 359 1.19 9.58 -7.84
C ASP A 359 1.40 11.10 -7.68
N PRO A 360 0.82 11.95 -8.52
CA PRO A 360 0.96 13.40 -8.37
C PRO A 360 0.69 13.88 -6.94
N GLY A 361 1.72 14.48 -6.32
CA GLY A 361 1.66 14.98 -4.94
C GLY A 361 1.72 13.92 -3.85
N VAL A 362 2.04 12.68 -4.18
CA VAL A 362 2.01 11.55 -3.25
C VAL A 362 3.24 10.68 -3.39
N PHE A 363 3.91 10.44 -2.27
CA PHE A 363 4.80 9.31 -2.13
C PHE A 363 4.41 8.48 -0.90
N THR A 364 4.45 7.17 -1.03
CA THR A 364 4.12 6.23 0.04
C THR A 364 5.01 5.00 0.00
N ALA A 365 5.32 4.45 1.17
CA ALA A 365 6.01 3.17 1.27
C ALA A 365 5.44 2.37 2.45
N MET A 366 5.26 1.07 2.25
CA MET A 366 4.73 0.13 3.23
C MET A 366 5.46 -1.20 3.10
N TYR A 367 6.32 -1.53 4.06
CA TYR A 367 7.09 -2.78 4.06
C TYR A 367 7.18 -3.36 5.47
N PHE A 368 7.32 -4.67 5.57
CA PHE A 368 7.69 -5.33 6.81
C PHE A 368 8.89 -6.26 6.62
N ASN A 369 9.65 -6.42 7.68
CA ASN A 369 10.83 -7.28 7.70
C ASN A 369 10.42 -8.72 8.00
N LEU A 370 10.80 -9.64 7.12
CA LEU A 370 10.44 -11.07 7.18
C LEU A 370 11.02 -11.78 8.42
N LYS A 371 12.18 -11.31 8.91
CA LYS A 371 12.88 -11.91 10.06
C LYS A 371 12.34 -11.36 11.39
N THR A 372 12.22 -10.04 11.49
CA THR A 372 11.83 -9.38 12.75
C THR A 372 10.30 -9.33 12.93
N GLY A 373 9.56 -9.34 11.81
CA GLY A 373 8.12 -9.11 11.80
C GLY A 373 7.73 -7.69 12.21
N ILE A 374 8.64 -6.73 12.05
CA ILE A 374 8.35 -5.29 12.22
C ILE A 374 8.00 -4.70 10.87
N GLY A 375 6.86 -4.03 10.81
CA GLY A 375 6.38 -3.28 9.66
C GLY A 375 6.58 -1.79 9.84
N LYS A 376 6.89 -1.11 8.74
CA LYS A 376 7.10 0.34 8.67
C LYS A 376 6.36 0.90 7.49
N LEU A 377 5.76 2.06 7.66
CA LEU A 377 5.14 2.78 6.55
C LEU A 377 5.31 4.29 6.71
N VAL A 378 5.28 4.97 5.56
CA VAL A 378 5.29 6.43 5.45
C VAL A 378 4.31 6.87 4.37
N LEU A 379 3.55 7.91 4.66
CA LEU A 379 2.67 8.62 3.72
C LEU A 379 3.15 10.07 3.64
N VAL A 380 3.45 10.56 2.44
CA VAL A 380 3.94 11.92 2.16
C VAL A 380 2.97 12.59 1.20
N ASN A 381 2.61 13.85 1.45
CA ASN A 381 1.71 14.66 0.61
C ASN A 381 2.45 15.63 -0.32
N THR A 382 3.71 15.36 -0.60
CA THR A 382 4.57 16.16 -1.48
C THR A 382 5.09 15.30 -2.63
N ASP A 383 5.05 15.85 -3.83
CA ASP A 383 5.52 15.20 -5.05
C ASP A 383 7.04 14.98 -5.03
N THR A 384 7.50 13.90 -5.64
CA THR A 384 8.92 13.53 -5.68
C THR A 384 9.63 14.00 -6.94
N ASP A 385 8.90 14.44 -7.97
CA ASP A 385 9.46 14.76 -9.28
C ASP A 385 9.65 16.26 -9.50
N PHE A 386 8.98 17.09 -8.70
CA PHE A 386 9.03 18.56 -8.85
C PHE A 386 10.13 19.25 -8.05
N THR A 387 10.82 18.54 -7.17
CA THR A 387 11.94 19.11 -6.37
C THR A 387 12.94 18.03 -5.99
N ASP A 388 14.21 18.28 -6.27
CA ASP A 388 15.33 17.35 -6.01
C ASP A 388 15.57 17.06 -4.51
N ASN A 389 15.04 17.90 -3.63
CA ASN A 389 15.31 17.81 -2.19
C ASN A 389 14.38 16.88 -1.41
N VAL A 390 13.27 16.42 -1.99
CA VAL A 390 12.29 15.56 -1.31
C VAL A 390 12.85 14.16 -1.04
N TRP A 391 13.59 13.57 -1.99
CA TRP A 391 14.16 12.24 -1.85
C TRP A 391 15.14 12.09 -0.68
N PRO A 392 16.09 13.03 -0.43
CA PRO A 392 16.96 12.96 0.76
C PRO A 392 16.17 12.92 2.07
N GLU A 393 15.07 13.70 2.20
CA GLU A 393 14.23 13.68 3.41
C GLU A 393 13.47 12.36 3.56
N ILE A 394 12.87 11.83 2.49
CA ILE A 394 12.21 10.53 2.49
C ILE A 394 13.18 9.42 2.94
N LYS A 395 14.43 9.44 2.43
CA LYS A 395 15.45 8.47 2.82
C LYS A 395 15.85 8.60 4.30
N ASP A 396 15.92 9.82 4.84
CA ASP A 396 16.21 10.02 6.26
C ASP A 396 15.04 9.58 7.15
N ILE A 397 13.79 9.82 6.74
CA ILE A 397 12.60 9.29 7.41
C ILE A 397 12.68 7.76 7.44
N TRP A 398 12.92 7.13 6.30
CA TRP A 398 12.99 5.67 6.19
C TRP A 398 14.15 5.07 6.99
N LYS A 399 15.31 5.74 6.99
CA LYS A 399 16.46 5.40 7.81
C LYS A 399 16.12 5.45 9.31
N SER A 400 15.46 6.51 9.76
CA SER A 400 15.03 6.68 11.16
C SER A 400 14.09 5.55 11.61
N LEU A 401 13.16 5.15 10.73
CA LEU A 401 12.28 4.00 10.97
C LEU A 401 13.07 2.68 11.03
N SER A 402 14.13 2.53 10.25
CA SER A 402 14.98 1.33 10.24
C SER A 402 15.87 1.26 11.49
N GLU A 403 16.40 2.38 11.94
CA GLU A 403 17.15 2.48 13.20
C GLU A 403 16.24 2.16 14.41
N TYR A 404 15.01 2.65 14.40
CA TYR A 404 14.02 2.31 15.42
C TYR A 404 13.73 0.79 15.46
N GLU A 405 13.54 0.15 14.31
CA GLU A 405 13.38 -1.31 14.23
C GLU A 405 14.55 -2.05 14.88
N ASN A 406 15.79 -1.62 14.60
CA ASN A 406 16.97 -2.21 15.20
C ASN A 406 16.99 -2.07 16.72
N LEU A 407 16.67 -0.89 17.25
CA LEU A 407 16.58 -0.65 18.70
C LEU A 407 15.52 -1.54 19.36
N MET A 408 14.34 -1.65 18.75
CA MET A 408 13.26 -2.52 19.25
C MET A 408 13.67 -4.00 19.26
N ASN A 409 14.42 -4.46 18.28
CA ASN A 409 14.91 -5.84 18.24
C ASN A 409 15.98 -6.10 19.29
N MET A 410 16.90 -5.16 19.50
CA MET A 410 17.91 -5.27 20.57
C MET A 410 17.25 -5.33 21.97
N GLU A 411 16.22 -4.54 22.20
CA GLU A 411 15.48 -4.57 23.47
C GLU A 411 14.73 -5.91 23.63
N LYS A 412 14.08 -6.44 22.59
CA LYS A 412 13.44 -7.77 22.65
C LYS A 412 14.44 -8.89 22.95
N ALA A 413 15.65 -8.83 22.40
CA ALA A 413 16.71 -9.83 22.62
C ALA A 413 17.33 -9.76 24.03
N SER A 414 17.22 -8.62 24.74
CA SER A 414 17.74 -8.43 26.10
C SER A 414 16.77 -8.88 27.19
N ARG A 415 15.54 -9.23 26.85
CA ARG A 415 14.48 -9.76 27.74
C ARG A 415 14.46 -11.28 27.76
#